data_e23e919f924f261dae10d4dd48ab4000
#
_entry.id   e23e919f924f261dae10d4dd48ab4000
#
_cell.length_a   1.000
_cell.length_b   1.000
_cell.length_c   1.000
_cell.angle_alpha   90.00
_cell.angle_beta   90.00
_cell.angle_gamma   90.00
#
_symmetry.space_group_name_H-M   'P 1'
#
loop_
_entity.id
_entity.type
_entity.pdbx_description
1 polymer ?
#
loop_
_entity_poly.entity_id
_entity_poly.type
_entity_poly.pdbx_seq_one_letter_code
_entity_poly.pdbx_strand_id
1 'polypeptide(L)'
;MAYIGRQQSSGAFLKLDSISSQFNGSTKTFNLTVGGEAFYADNPYTLLVSLGGVIQEPVTSFTISDDQITFSAAPSAGASFFIVVLATSNDVAPLKTLTVGSRDGAKILDLHGRKLAIVDRSGIKHTILFNLS
;
A
#
# COMPACT_ATOMS: atom_id res chain seq x y z
N MET A 1 4.79 -35.37 -3.21
CA MET A 1 5.54 -34.97 -4.40
C MET A 1 6.06 -33.56 -4.21
N ALA A 2 7.32 -33.38 -4.34
CA ALA A 2 7.92 -32.07 -4.23
C ALA A 2 7.57 -31.27 -5.48
N TYR A 3 7.01 -30.13 -5.30
CA TYR A 3 6.77 -29.21 -6.41
C TYR A 3 8.09 -28.57 -6.80
N ILE A 4 8.54 -28.89 -7.98
CA ILE A 4 9.77 -28.35 -8.54
C ILE A 4 9.38 -27.25 -9.49
N GLY A 5 9.44 -26.07 -9.05
CA GLY A 5 9.08 -24.95 -9.90
C GLY A 5 9.04 -23.71 -9.09
N ARG A 6 8.74 -22.63 -9.76
CA ARG A 6 8.59 -21.37 -9.07
C ARG A 6 7.42 -21.49 -8.10
N GLN A 7 7.71 -21.33 -6.85
CA GLN A 7 6.66 -21.22 -5.87
C GLN A 7 5.90 -19.92 -6.13
N GLN A 8 4.60 -20.03 -6.28
CA GLN A 8 3.77 -18.84 -6.40
C GLN A 8 3.69 -18.17 -5.05
N SER A 9 4.63 -17.29 -4.83
CA SER A 9 4.58 -16.45 -3.65
C SER A 9 3.70 -15.24 -3.87
N SER A 10 3.35 -15.00 -5.11
CA SER A 10 2.61 -13.83 -5.47
C SER A 10 1.15 -14.03 -5.26
N GLY A 11 0.47 -12.96 -4.98
CA GLY A 11 -0.95 -12.89 -5.07
C GLY A 11 -1.65 -13.58 -3.95
N ALA A 12 -0.97 -13.81 -2.87
CA ALA A 12 -1.68 -14.18 -1.68
C ALA A 12 -2.64 -13.05 -1.36
N PHE A 13 -3.92 -13.35 -1.47
CA PHE A 13 -4.92 -12.40 -1.03
C PHE A 13 -4.75 -12.20 0.46
N LEU A 14 -4.66 -10.96 0.86
CA LEU A 14 -4.47 -10.62 2.26
C LEU A 14 -5.82 -10.29 2.87
N LYS A 15 -6.18 -11.00 3.93
CA LYS A 15 -7.37 -10.68 4.69
C LYS A 15 -6.98 -9.74 5.82
N LEU A 16 -7.66 -8.60 5.90
CA LEU A 16 -7.42 -7.65 6.98
C LEU A 16 -8.12 -8.09 8.26
N ASP A 17 -7.72 -7.47 9.36
CA ASP A 17 -8.36 -7.73 10.65
C ASP A 17 -9.82 -7.29 10.62
N SER A 18 -10.66 -8.01 11.35
CA SER A 18 -12.07 -7.66 11.42
C SER A 18 -12.30 -6.46 12.32
N ILE A 19 -13.05 -5.50 11.83
CA ILE A 19 -13.48 -4.33 12.60
C ILE A 19 -14.92 -4.45 13.09
N SER A 20 -15.54 -5.63 12.92
CA SER A 20 -16.94 -5.81 13.26
C SER A 20 -17.26 -5.55 14.72
N SER A 21 -16.31 -5.77 15.62
CA SER A 21 -16.50 -5.50 17.04
C SER A 21 -16.65 -4.00 17.36
N GLN A 22 -16.28 -3.13 16.43
CA GLN A 22 -16.38 -1.68 16.59
C GLN A 22 -17.69 -1.13 16.02
N PHE A 23 -18.49 -1.96 15.38
CA PHE A 23 -19.75 -1.53 14.77
C PHE A 23 -20.79 -1.22 15.84
N ASN A 24 -21.39 -0.05 15.76
CA ASN A 24 -22.34 0.42 16.75
C ASN A 24 -23.57 1.11 16.16
N GLY A 25 -23.72 1.08 14.83
CA GLY A 25 -24.83 1.73 14.14
C GLY A 25 -24.69 3.24 14.01
N SER A 26 -23.60 3.81 14.50
CA SER A 26 -23.39 5.27 14.46
C SER A 26 -22.05 5.65 13.83
N THR A 27 -21.00 4.92 14.14
CA THR A 27 -19.66 5.18 13.62
C THR A 27 -19.55 4.70 12.19
N LYS A 28 -18.95 5.51 11.33
CA LYS A 28 -18.78 5.21 9.92
C LYS A 28 -17.33 4.98 9.52
N THR A 29 -16.37 5.49 10.28
CA THR A 29 -14.95 5.46 9.94
C THR A 29 -14.20 4.55 10.90
N PHE A 30 -13.39 3.67 10.34
CA PHE A 30 -12.65 2.66 11.10
C PHE A 30 -11.24 2.54 10.55
N ASN A 31 -10.29 2.26 11.44
CA ASN A 31 -8.92 2.00 11.03
C ASN A 31 -8.78 0.59 10.49
N LEU A 32 -8.00 0.45 9.43
CA LEU A 32 -7.69 -0.84 8.84
C LEU A 32 -6.37 -1.34 9.41
N THR A 33 -6.37 -2.60 9.82
CA THR A 33 -5.16 -3.23 10.33
C THR A 33 -5.00 -4.63 9.76
N VAL A 34 -3.77 -5.11 9.79
CA VAL A 34 -3.43 -6.50 9.52
C VAL A 34 -2.46 -6.95 10.60
N GLY A 35 -2.85 -7.97 11.35
CA GLY A 35 -2.06 -8.43 12.47
C GLY A 35 -1.82 -7.35 13.53
N GLY A 36 -2.73 -6.40 13.65
CA GLY A 36 -2.62 -5.29 14.60
C GLY A 36 -1.87 -4.07 14.10
N GLU A 37 -1.20 -4.18 12.96
CA GLU A 37 -0.45 -3.06 12.39
C GLU A 37 -1.31 -2.31 11.37
N ALA A 38 -1.14 -1.01 11.27
CA ALA A 38 -1.90 -0.19 10.34
C ALA A 38 -1.71 -0.64 8.90
N PHE A 39 -2.80 -0.75 8.17
CA PHE A 39 -2.79 -1.11 6.76
C PHE A 39 -3.23 0.09 5.92
N TYR A 40 -2.37 0.51 5.04
CA TYR A 40 -2.62 1.65 4.14
C TYR A 40 -3.06 1.13 2.79
N ALA A 41 -4.28 1.45 2.41
CA ALA A 41 -4.82 1.06 1.12
C ALA A 41 -4.66 2.21 0.13
N ASP A 42 -4.19 1.89 -1.05
CA ASP A 42 -3.95 2.92 -2.07
C ASP A 42 -5.24 3.41 -2.70
N ASN A 43 -6.18 2.50 -2.90
CA ASN A 43 -7.46 2.89 -3.44
C ASN A 43 -8.53 1.84 -3.10
N PRO A 44 -9.80 2.25 -3.11
CA PRO A 44 -10.88 1.35 -2.72
C PRO A 44 -11.12 0.20 -3.70
N TYR A 45 -10.66 0.31 -4.95
CA TYR A 45 -10.89 -0.74 -5.95
C TYR A 45 -10.01 -1.96 -5.74
N THR A 46 -8.98 -1.86 -4.91
CA THR A 46 -8.12 -3.00 -4.57
C THR A 46 -8.68 -3.84 -3.45
N LEU A 47 -9.81 -3.48 -2.90
CA LEU A 47 -10.38 -4.12 -1.74
C LEU A 47 -11.72 -4.78 -2.07
N LEU A 48 -11.89 -6.01 -1.62
CA LEU A 48 -13.19 -6.67 -1.59
C LEU A 48 -13.74 -6.55 -0.17
N VAL A 49 -14.78 -5.76 -0.02
CA VAL A 49 -15.38 -5.48 1.29
C VAL A 49 -16.75 -6.14 1.36
N SER A 50 -16.96 -6.94 2.38
CA SER A 50 -18.27 -7.54 2.68
C SER A 50 -18.78 -7.04 4.02
N LEU A 51 -20.00 -6.56 4.03
CA LEU A 51 -20.66 -6.08 5.22
C LEU A 51 -22.03 -6.74 5.31
N GLY A 52 -22.25 -7.48 6.40
CA GLY A 52 -23.51 -8.23 6.56
C GLY A 52 -23.74 -9.26 5.48
N GLY A 53 -22.69 -9.79 4.87
CA GLY A 53 -22.80 -10.74 3.77
C GLY A 53 -23.03 -10.09 2.41
N VAL A 54 -23.04 -8.77 2.33
CA VAL A 54 -23.26 -8.02 1.09
C VAL A 54 -21.95 -7.33 0.67
N ILE A 55 -21.59 -7.53 -0.59
CA ILE A 55 -20.41 -6.88 -1.15
C ILE A 55 -20.67 -5.38 -1.29
N GLN A 56 -19.72 -4.60 -0.82
CA GLN A 56 -19.80 -3.15 -0.84
C GLN A 56 -19.15 -2.59 -2.10
N GLU A 57 -19.83 -1.69 -2.77
CA GLU A 57 -19.31 -1.06 -3.97
C GLU A 57 -18.27 0.01 -3.60
N PRO A 58 -17.05 -0.08 -4.16
CA PRO A 58 -16.03 0.95 -3.91
C PRO A 58 -16.52 2.34 -4.31
N VAL A 59 -16.12 3.33 -3.53
CA VAL A 59 -16.46 4.74 -3.72
C VAL A 59 -17.93 5.06 -3.40
N THR A 60 -18.86 4.20 -3.80
CA THR A 60 -20.30 4.41 -3.53
C THR A 60 -20.68 4.05 -2.11
N SER A 61 -20.27 2.87 -1.67
CA SER A 61 -20.62 2.36 -0.34
C SER A 61 -19.56 2.60 0.70
N PHE A 62 -18.31 2.75 0.26
CA PHE A 62 -17.20 3.08 1.16
C PHE A 62 -16.12 3.83 0.42
N THR A 63 -15.34 4.58 1.17
CA THR A 63 -14.14 5.27 0.68
C THR A 63 -12.95 4.91 1.55
N ILE A 64 -11.76 5.11 1.03
CA ILE A 64 -10.50 4.84 1.73
C ILE A 64 -9.69 6.13 1.79
N SER A 65 -9.10 6.37 2.92
CA SER A 65 -8.13 7.45 3.11
C SER A 65 -7.08 6.96 4.09
N ASP A 66 -5.84 6.90 3.63
CA ASP A 66 -4.72 6.37 4.42
C ASP A 66 -5.00 4.97 4.94
N ASP A 67 -5.05 4.81 6.24
CA ASP A 67 -5.36 3.55 6.91
C ASP A 67 -6.82 3.44 7.35
N GLN A 68 -7.70 4.26 6.79
CA GLN A 68 -9.09 4.31 7.23
C GLN A 68 -10.08 3.97 6.13
N ILE A 69 -11.12 3.23 6.50
CA ILE A 69 -12.29 2.99 5.67
C ILE A 69 -13.46 3.79 6.25
N THR A 70 -14.18 4.47 5.38
CA THR A 70 -15.40 5.20 5.77
C THR A 70 -16.57 4.67 4.96
N PHE A 71 -17.58 4.17 5.66
CA PHE A 71 -18.81 3.69 5.01
C PHE A 71 -19.79 4.82 4.78
N SER A 72 -20.57 4.72 3.73
CA SER A 72 -21.63 5.69 3.43
C SER A 72 -22.73 5.68 4.51
N ALA A 73 -23.00 4.50 5.06
CA ALA A 73 -23.92 4.32 6.18
C ALA A 73 -23.22 3.56 7.31
N ALA A 74 -23.52 3.92 8.54
CA ALA A 74 -22.90 3.29 9.70
C ALA A 74 -23.30 1.82 9.79
N PRO A 75 -22.32 0.91 9.90
CA PRO A 75 -22.63 -0.50 10.05
C PRO A 75 -23.35 -0.80 11.36
N SER A 76 -24.35 -1.67 11.28
CA SER A 76 -25.10 -2.08 12.47
C SER A 76 -24.23 -2.91 13.41
N ALA A 77 -24.47 -2.74 14.70
CA ALA A 77 -23.82 -3.58 15.70
C ALA A 77 -24.07 -5.05 15.39
N GLY A 78 -23.02 -5.86 15.44
CA GLY A 78 -23.12 -7.29 15.18
C GLY A 78 -23.13 -7.69 13.71
N ALA A 79 -23.05 -6.74 12.78
CA ALA A 79 -22.97 -7.09 11.37
C ALA A 79 -21.65 -7.82 11.09
N SER A 80 -21.73 -8.89 10.29
CA SER A 80 -20.53 -9.60 9.87
C SER A 80 -19.72 -8.74 8.90
N PHE A 81 -18.41 -8.97 8.90
CA PHE A 81 -17.52 -8.13 8.11
C PHE A 81 -16.26 -8.88 7.75
N PHE A 82 -15.80 -8.68 6.51
CA PHE A 82 -14.45 -9.03 6.13
C PHE A 82 -13.97 -8.11 5.00
N ILE A 83 -12.67 -7.93 4.94
CA ILE A 83 -12.00 -7.28 3.82
C ILE A 83 -10.88 -8.19 3.32
N VAL A 84 -10.82 -8.33 2.02
CA VAL A 84 -9.71 -9.01 1.34
C VAL A 84 -9.06 -8.03 0.38
N VAL A 85 -7.75 -7.96 0.44
CA VAL A 85 -6.97 -7.17 -0.51
C VAL A 85 -6.81 -8.00 -1.78
N LEU A 86 -7.39 -7.53 -2.88
CA LEU A 86 -7.37 -8.25 -4.16
C LEU A 86 -6.08 -8.03 -4.92
N ALA A 87 -5.50 -6.86 -4.78
CA ALA A 87 -4.25 -6.51 -5.42
C ALA A 87 -3.54 -5.50 -4.54
N THR A 88 -2.30 -5.77 -4.26
CA THR A 88 -1.42 -4.69 -3.86
C THR A 88 -1.10 -3.95 -5.13
N SER A 89 -1.23 -2.64 -5.12
CA SER A 89 -0.72 -1.91 -6.24
C SER A 89 0.77 -2.17 -6.28
N ASN A 90 1.18 -2.97 -7.20
CA ASN A 90 2.54 -2.94 -7.68
C ASN A 90 2.70 -1.68 -8.49
N ASP A 91 2.18 -0.63 -7.98
CA ASP A 91 2.52 0.63 -8.54
C ASP A 91 3.98 0.81 -8.21
N VAL A 92 4.77 0.43 -9.17
CA VAL A 92 6.14 0.86 -9.18
C VAL A 92 6.06 2.36 -9.31
N ALA A 93 5.76 2.99 -8.19
CA ALA A 93 5.91 4.42 -8.13
C ALA A 93 7.29 4.72 -8.69
N PRO A 94 7.39 5.60 -9.68
CA PRO A 94 8.67 5.91 -10.23
C PRO A 94 9.61 6.22 -9.07
N LEU A 95 10.68 5.48 -9.00
CA LEU A 95 11.67 5.66 -7.96
C LEU A 95 12.11 7.11 -7.98
N LYS A 96 11.59 7.87 -7.06
CA LYS A 96 11.99 9.26 -6.94
C LYS A 96 13.43 9.36 -6.44
N THR A 97 13.87 8.37 -5.74
CA THR A 97 15.20 8.34 -5.16
C THR A 97 15.72 6.92 -5.20
N LEU A 98 16.80 6.73 -5.93
CA LEU A 98 17.53 5.48 -5.88
C LEU A 98 18.66 5.66 -4.87
N THR A 99 18.57 4.93 -3.77
CA THR A 99 19.68 4.91 -2.82
C THR A 99 20.54 3.70 -3.16
N VAL A 100 21.72 3.97 -3.63
CA VAL A 100 22.68 2.91 -3.89
C VAL A 100 23.32 2.56 -2.57
N GLY A 101 23.18 1.31 -2.18
CA GLY A 101 23.54 0.77 -0.89
C GLY A 101 24.86 1.26 -0.37
N SER A 102 24.79 2.29 0.34
CA SER A 102 25.96 2.98 0.78
C SER A 102 25.82 3.32 2.25
N ARG A 103 26.83 2.97 2.96
CA ARG A 103 26.96 3.39 4.34
C ARG A 103 27.03 4.91 4.44
N ASP A 104 27.34 5.55 3.36
CA ASP A 104 27.60 6.98 3.34
C ASP A 104 26.39 7.80 2.96
N GLY A 105 25.24 7.14 2.79
CA GLY A 105 24.04 7.84 2.40
C GLY A 105 24.09 8.42 1.00
N ALA A 106 24.92 7.85 0.14
CA ALA A 106 25.02 8.31 -1.23
C ALA A 106 23.69 8.16 -1.95
N LYS A 107 23.26 9.20 -2.59
CA LYS A 107 22.03 9.22 -3.34
C LYS A 107 22.32 9.54 -4.79
N ILE A 108 21.69 8.79 -5.66
CA ILE A 108 21.75 9.10 -7.08
C ILE A 108 20.58 10.01 -7.38
N LEU A 109 20.89 11.18 -7.87
CA LEU A 109 19.90 12.19 -8.21
C LEU A 109 19.88 12.37 -9.71
N ASP A 110 18.68 12.32 -10.25
CA ASP A 110 18.37 12.84 -11.58
C ASP A 110 19.22 12.33 -12.73
N LEU A 111 18.77 11.26 -13.32
CA LEU A 111 19.31 10.80 -14.60
C LEU A 111 18.69 11.53 -15.78
N HIS A 112 17.75 12.41 -15.53
CA HIS A 112 16.98 13.05 -16.58
C HIS A 112 17.83 13.99 -17.41
N GLY A 113 18.76 14.66 -16.79
CA GLY A 113 19.68 15.54 -17.46
C GLY A 113 20.99 14.87 -17.85
N ARG A 114 21.04 13.54 -17.88
CA ARG A 114 22.26 12.79 -18.17
C ARG A 114 23.37 13.07 -17.16
N LYS A 115 22.96 13.39 -15.97
CA LYS A 115 23.87 13.64 -14.87
C LYS A 115 23.61 12.66 -13.75
N LEU A 116 24.66 12.15 -13.21
CA LEU A 116 24.59 11.42 -11.97
C LEU A 116 25.21 12.31 -10.90
N ALA A 117 24.41 12.74 -9.95
CA ALA A 117 24.91 13.53 -8.84
C ALA A 117 24.93 12.65 -7.59
N ILE A 118 26.07 12.55 -6.98
CA ILE A 118 26.25 11.80 -5.75
C ILE A 118 26.68 12.79 -4.68
N VAL A 119 25.96 12.81 -3.57
CA VAL A 119 26.32 13.63 -2.43
C VAL A 119 26.96 12.72 -1.40
N ASP A 120 28.19 13.01 -1.04
CA ASP A 120 28.90 12.20 -0.07
C ASP A 120 28.50 12.56 1.36
N ARG A 121 29.08 11.86 2.32
CA ARG A 121 28.78 12.08 3.72
C ARG A 121 29.05 13.51 4.19
N SER A 122 30.02 14.16 3.58
CA SER A 122 30.40 15.53 3.92
C SER A 122 29.48 16.57 3.30
N GLY A 123 28.51 16.14 2.50
CA GLY A 123 27.65 17.04 1.78
C GLY A 123 28.22 17.55 0.47
N ILE A 124 29.39 17.06 0.08
CA ILE A 124 30.00 17.45 -1.16
C ILE A 124 29.31 16.76 -2.32
N LYS A 125 28.86 17.54 -3.27
CA LYS A 125 28.18 17.05 -4.45
C LYS A 125 29.19 16.67 -5.52
N HIS A 126 29.15 15.41 -5.93
CA HIS A 126 29.95 14.92 -7.05
C HIS A 126 29.02 14.72 -8.23
N THR A 127 29.31 15.36 -9.33
CA THR A 127 28.51 15.23 -10.54
C THR A 127 29.27 14.49 -11.60
N ILE A 128 28.68 13.40 -12.09
CA ILE A 128 29.28 12.65 -13.19
C ILE A 128 28.44 12.92 -14.41
N LEU A 129 29.07 13.43 -15.44
CA LEU A 129 28.40 13.66 -16.70
C LEU A 129 28.58 12.43 -17.59
N PHE A 130 27.48 11.87 -18.02
CA PHE A 130 27.54 10.80 -19.02
C PHE A 130 27.51 11.41 -20.40
N ASN A 131 28.53 11.14 -21.14
CA ASN A 131 28.56 11.56 -22.52
C ASN A 131 27.86 10.52 -23.37
N LEU A 132 26.57 10.69 -23.52
CA LEU A 132 25.73 9.80 -24.32
C LEU A 132 25.61 10.36 -25.74
N SER A 133 26.70 10.42 -26.39
CA SER A 133 26.66 10.87 -27.78
C SER A 133 26.05 9.83 -28.70
#